data_b23cda4af98c96d410c40d42e42bc134
#
_entry.id   b23cda4af98c96d410c40d42e42bc134
#
_cell.length_a   1.000
_cell.length_b   1.000
_cell.length_c   1.000
_cell.angle_alpha   90.00
_cell.angle_beta   90.00
_cell.angle_gamma   90.00
#
_symmetry.space_group_name_H-M   'P 1'
#
loop_
_entity.id
_entity.type
_entity.pdbx_description
1 polymer ?
#
loop_
_entity_poly.entity_id
_entity_poly.type
_entity_poly.pdbx_seq_one_letter_code
_entity_poly.pdbx_strand_id
1 'polypeptide(L)'
;MSKGAVGLTAGYWPEDIYRYLAIPGISLDDGLITRPGRRRADHPAVISYQGIFTYRQLAAEMDQTMKAILSFTEGKSARLAIAIQQPLDLVKVIFGAVKGRCSLFLMNPSLPAHELTQQLDQFSPDLVITDDAHFKQEADSLPQRARVIQFQELEGKGTGIPVPRGRQDLQAPAIALALGDGGLVYHSHKSLLAGAVSWSTFVPLKAEDLVLGLQPLYTWEGLYSLFPVLFRGGTCLLASLEDPDRLARAVRNHRPCYSLLPRPEAAKLYRPVYSSVVQAFRQCLQGLFVSVVGPFTAAGRRRLRNLLQKPALLTYGSAESGAVLSSHPTWYLDAAVGIPLTNVDVWPLDPSNGNPLEVPWETIEYAEIGVKSPMTAADYQTPEKREKYIRGGWSRTWIVATMDPNGLFYLQSRIPD
;
A
#
# COMPACT_ATOMS: atom_id res chain seq x y z
N MET A 1 16.92 -21.95 17.99
CA MET A 1 16.58 -21.91 16.55
C MET A 1 15.26 -22.65 16.41
N SER A 2 14.15 -21.95 16.33
CA SER A 2 12.84 -22.56 16.11
C SER A 2 12.83 -23.19 14.71
N LYS A 3 12.55 -24.45 14.62
CA LYS A 3 12.24 -25.15 13.37
C LYS A 3 10.89 -24.60 12.88
N GLY A 4 10.88 -23.35 12.37
CA GLY A 4 9.65 -22.68 12.00
C GLY A 4 9.27 -22.97 10.58
N ALA A 5 8.02 -23.17 10.35
CA ALA A 5 7.17 -22.79 9.19
C ALA A 5 7.69 -23.00 7.75
N VAL A 6 8.91 -23.46 7.54
CA VAL A 6 9.54 -23.65 6.21
C VAL A 6 8.83 -24.71 5.38
N GLY A 7 8.04 -25.58 6.01
CA GLY A 7 7.39 -26.71 5.34
C GLY A 7 6.04 -26.43 4.68
N LEU A 8 5.30 -25.42 5.14
CA LEU A 8 3.88 -25.26 4.74
C LEU A 8 3.64 -24.74 3.31
N THR A 9 4.67 -24.26 2.59
CA THR A 9 4.51 -23.69 1.24
C THR A 9 5.51 -24.21 0.23
N ALA A 10 6.30 -25.23 0.56
CA ALA A 10 7.43 -25.67 -0.28
C ALA A 10 7.01 -26.24 -1.65
N GLY A 11 5.81 -26.83 -1.77
CA GLY A 11 5.37 -27.50 -2.99
C GLY A 11 5.00 -26.58 -4.16
N TYR A 12 4.63 -25.31 -3.88
CA TYR A 12 4.16 -24.36 -4.92
C TYR A 12 4.96 -23.07 -5.00
N TRP A 13 6.11 -22.99 -4.32
CA TRP A 13 6.94 -21.81 -4.42
C TRP A 13 7.62 -21.75 -5.81
N PRO A 14 7.51 -20.63 -6.55
CA PRO A 14 8.18 -20.50 -7.84
C PRO A 14 9.70 -20.59 -7.67
N GLU A 15 10.36 -21.42 -8.50
CA GLU A 15 11.81 -21.68 -8.40
C GLU A 15 12.67 -20.45 -8.67
N ASP A 16 12.18 -19.52 -9.48
CA ASP A 16 12.85 -18.28 -9.88
C ASP A 16 12.61 -17.10 -8.93
N ILE A 17 11.83 -17.29 -7.87
CA ILE A 17 11.53 -16.25 -6.88
C ILE A 17 12.12 -16.61 -5.51
N TYR A 18 12.96 -15.72 -4.97
CA TYR A 18 13.50 -15.91 -3.63
C TYR A 18 12.41 -15.85 -2.56
N ARG A 19 12.35 -16.88 -1.70
CA ARG A 19 11.43 -16.93 -0.56
C ARG A 19 11.70 -15.81 0.43
N TYR A 20 12.97 -15.55 0.72
CA TYR A 20 13.42 -14.51 1.64
C TYR A 20 14.47 -13.64 1.00
N LEU A 21 14.33 -12.33 1.15
CA LEU A 21 15.27 -11.32 0.72
C LEU A 21 15.61 -10.39 1.86
N ALA A 22 16.86 -9.95 1.92
CA ALA A 22 17.26 -8.90 2.83
C ALA A 22 16.61 -7.56 2.45
N ILE A 23 16.05 -6.88 3.44
CA ILE A 23 15.49 -5.54 3.24
C ILE A 23 16.62 -4.53 3.34
N PRO A 24 16.82 -3.65 2.34
CA PRO A 24 17.86 -2.64 2.38
C PRO A 24 17.73 -1.72 3.60
N GLY A 25 18.85 -1.46 4.28
CA GLY A 25 18.91 -0.55 5.44
C GLY A 25 18.99 0.92 5.00
N ILE A 26 17.98 1.42 4.32
CA ILE A 26 17.87 2.78 3.75
C ILE A 26 16.48 3.36 4.03
N SER A 27 16.35 4.68 3.92
CA SER A 27 15.05 5.35 4.04
C SER A 27 14.16 5.08 2.83
N LEU A 28 12.86 5.30 3.01
CA LEU A 28 11.86 5.07 1.97
C LEU A 28 12.12 5.96 0.73
N ASP A 29 12.40 7.24 0.93
CA ASP A 29 12.72 8.20 -0.13
C ASP A 29 14.02 7.83 -0.87
N ASP A 30 15.06 7.36 -0.15
CA ASP A 30 16.30 6.89 -0.79
C ASP A 30 16.03 5.64 -1.63
N GLY A 31 15.25 4.69 -1.11
CA GLY A 31 14.92 3.43 -1.79
C GLY A 31 14.05 3.59 -3.02
N LEU A 32 13.08 4.51 -2.98
CA LEU A 32 12.06 4.63 -4.02
C LEU A 32 12.33 5.76 -5.03
N ILE A 33 13.08 6.79 -4.65
CA ILE A 33 13.30 7.97 -5.51
C ILE A 33 14.79 8.17 -5.79
N THR A 34 15.62 8.31 -4.75
CA THR A 34 17.01 8.74 -4.92
C THR A 34 17.85 7.69 -5.64
N ARG A 35 17.79 6.43 -5.21
CA ARG A 35 18.58 5.35 -5.84
C ARG A 35 18.15 4.99 -7.25
N PRO A 36 16.85 4.80 -7.53
CA PRO A 36 16.39 4.63 -8.91
C PRO A 36 16.75 5.84 -9.78
N GLY A 37 16.60 7.06 -9.26
CA GLY A 37 16.90 8.30 -9.97
C GLY A 37 18.37 8.46 -10.36
N ARG A 38 19.33 7.88 -9.60
CA ARG A 38 20.75 7.87 -9.99
C ARG A 38 21.02 7.11 -11.29
N ARG A 39 20.20 6.09 -11.59
CA ARG A 39 20.35 5.23 -12.78
C ARG A 39 19.44 5.64 -13.91
N ARG A 40 18.28 6.21 -13.60
CA ARG A 40 17.18 6.48 -14.52
C ARG A 40 16.59 7.88 -14.33
N ALA A 41 17.44 8.89 -14.21
CA ALA A 41 17.05 10.26 -13.85
C ALA A 41 15.91 10.83 -14.73
N ASP A 42 15.99 10.62 -16.03
CA ASP A 42 15.05 11.16 -17.01
C ASP A 42 13.90 10.19 -17.37
N HIS A 43 13.86 9.02 -16.72
CA HIS A 43 12.74 8.08 -16.87
C HIS A 43 11.52 8.58 -16.08
N PRO A 44 10.29 8.46 -16.62
CA PRO A 44 9.08 8.77 -15.88
C PRO A 44 8.98 7.93 -14.59
N ALA A 45 8.83 8.59 -13.44
CA ALA A 45 8.55 7.94 -12.17
C ALA A 45 7.04 7.87 -11.92
N VAL A 46 6.35 9.01 -12.11
CA VAL A 46 4.91 9.13 -11.92
C VAL A 46 4.29 9.86 -13.10
N ILE A 47 3.20 9.30 -13.58
CA ILE A 47 2.33 9.91 -14.60
C ILE A 47 0.95 10.11 -13.98
N SER A 48 0.37 11.28 -14.15
CA SER A 48 -1.02 11.56 -13.79
C SER A 48 -1.65 12.49 -14.81
N TYR A 49 -2.91 12.84 -14.63
CA TYR A 49 -3.55 13.88 -15.45
C TYR A 49 -2.97 15.29 -15.22
N GLN A 50 -2.27 15.52 -14.10
CA GLN A 50 -1.58 16.77 -13.80
C GLN A 50 -0.25 16.90 -14.57
N GLY A 51 0.33 15.80 -15.05
CA GLY A 51 1.58 15.79 -15.79
C GLY A 51 2.39 14.52 -15.63
N ILE A 52 3.62 14.58 -16.11
CA ILE A 52 4.63 13.52 -16.03
C ILE A 52 5.79 14.05 -15.22
N PHE A 53 6.18 13.31 -14.19
CA PHE A 53 7.38 13.58 -13.41
C PHE A 53 8.40 12.47 -13.61
N THR A 54 9.57 12.86 -14.10
CA THR A 54 10.76 12.00 -14.13
C THR A 54 11.31 11.82 -12.71
N TYR A 55 12.17 10.82 -12.50
CA TYR A 55 12.86 10.64 -11.20
C TYR A 55 13.64 11.90 -10.79
N ARG A 56 14.27 12.58 -11.74
CA ARG A 56 14.99 13.84 -11.50
C ARG A 56 14.05 14.93 -11.00
N GLN A 57 12.93 15.13 -11.69
CA GLN A 57 11.95 16.14 -11.33
C GLN A 57 11.29 15.81 -9.98
N LEU A 58 10.91 14.55 -9.77
CA LEU A 58 10.31 14.13 -8.50
C LEU A 58 11.29 14.29 -7.32
N ALA A 59 12.59 14.02 -7.51
CA ALA A 59 13.60 14.27 -6.50
C ALA A 59 13.75 15.76 -6.16
N ALA A 60 13.68 16.63 -7.16
CA ALA A 60 13.73 18.09 -6.96
C ALA A 60 12.50 18.60 -6.20
N GLU A 61 11.30 18.15 -6.60
CA GLU A 61 10.04 18.45 -5.93
C GLU A 61 10.02 17.94 -4.47
N MET A 62 10.52 16.74 -4.23
CA MET A 62 10.68 16.19 -2.90
C MET A 62 11.56 17.08 -2.01
N ASP A 63 12.69 17.58 -2.55
CA ASP A 63 13.59 18.47 -1.82
C ASP A 63 12.96 19.83 -1.51
N GLN A 64 12.22 20.38 -2.47
CA GLN A 64 11.50 21.63 -2.30
C GLN A 64 10.37 21.48 -1.27
N THR A 65 9.55 20.46 -1.41
CA THR A 65 8.43 20.16 -0.49
C THR A 65 8.93 19.90 0.92
N MET A 66 10.04 19.14 1.08
CA MET A 66 10.67 18.94 2.38
C MET A 66 11.03 20.28 3.05
N LYS A 67 11.72 21.16 2.34
CA LYS A 67 12.13 22.47 2.87
C LYS A 67 10.92 23.33 3.23
N ALA A 68 9.88 23.29 2.39
CA ALA A 68 8.63 23.99 2.65
C ALA A 68 7.95 23.49 3.94
N ILE A 69 7.79 22.18 4.08
CA ILE A 69 7.23 21.57 5.31
C ILE A 69 8.05 21.97 6.53
N LEU A 70 9.37 21.84 6.46
CA LEU A 70 10.26 22.20 7.57
C LEU A 70 10.20 23.69 7.93
N SER A 71 9.83 24.58 7.01
CA SER A 71 9.61 26.00 7.34
C SER A 71 8.38 26.21 8.23
N PHE A 72 7.36 25.36 8.12
CA PHE A 72 6.17 25.40 8.97
C PHE A 72 6.38 24.70 10.32
N THR A 73 7.37 23.81 10.42
CA THR A 73 7.69 23.05 11.64
C THR A 73 8.99 23.51 12.31
N GLU A 74 9.46 24.73 11.99
CA GLU A 74 10.67 25.31 12.56
C GLU A 74 11.93 24.45 12.42
N GLY A 75 12.04 23.70 11.32
CA GLY A 75 13.13 22.77 11.06
C GLY A 75 13.09 21.47 11.87
N LYS A 76 12.01 21.20 12.60
CA LYS A 76 11.86 20.00 13.43
C LYS A 76 11.07 18.93 12.70
N SER A 77 11.35 17.66 13.06
CA SER A 77 10.48 16.55 12.70
C SER A 77 9.12 16.73 13.35
N ALA A 78 8.05 16.51 12.60
CA ALA A 78 6.68 16.76 13.04
C ALA A 78 5.74 15.62 12.62
N ARG A 79 4.57 15.58 13.22
CA ARG A 79 3.46 14.69 12.85
C ARG A 79 2.54 15.46 11.90
N LEU A 80 2.38 14.96 10.69
CA LEU A 80 1.65 15.62 9.62
C LEU A 80 0.42 14.80 9.24
N ALA A 81 -0.78 15.38 9.33
CA ALA A 81 -1.97 14.78 8.74
C ALA A 81 -2.16 15.34 7.32
N ILE A 82 -2.35 14.45 6.34
CA ILE A 82 -2.38 14.80 4.93
C ILE A 82 -3.74 14.43 4.34
N ALA A 83 -4.50 15.45 3.94
CA ALA A 83 -5.82 15.33 3.33
C ALA A 83 -5.80 15.93 1.91
N ILE A 84 -5.02 15.33 1.01
CA ILE A 84 -4.83 15.79 -0.37
C ILE A 84 -5.49 14.81 -1.34
N GLN A 85 -6.36 15.33 -2.22
CA GLN A 85 -7.06 14.56 -3.24
C GLN A 85 -6.24 14.42 -4.54
N GLN A 86 -5.42 15.44 -4.85
CA GLN A 86 -4.63 15.47 -6.07
C GLN A 86 -3.45 14.47 -5.98
N PRO A 87 -3.42 13.40 -6.80
CA PRO A 87 -2.49 12.29 -6.58
C PRO A 87 -1.01 12.71 -6.66
N LEU A 88 -0.68 13.63 -7.56
CA LEU A 88 0.71 14.05 -7.75
C LEU A 88 1.21 14.93 -6.61
N ASP A 89 0.35 15.82 -6.10
CA ASP A 89 0.67 16.68 -4.96
C ASP A 89 0.80 15.84 -3.67
N LEU A 90 -0.06 14.83 -3.53
CA LEU A 90 0.07 13.86 -2.44
C LEU A 90 1.42 13.11 -2.50
N VAL A 91 1.87 12.69 -3.69
CA VAL A 91 3.17 12.02 -3.86
C VAL A 91 4.32 12.96 -3.45
N LYS A 92 4.29 14.25 -3.85
CA LYS A 92 5.30 15.25 -3.44
C LYS A 92 5.34 15.40 -1.93
N VAL A 93 4.18 15.50 -1.28
CA VAL A 93 4.09 15.67 0.17
C VAL A 93 4.56 14.42 0.90
N ILE A 94 4.16 13.22 0.46
CA ILE A 94 4.63 11.96 1.05
C ILE A 94 6.16 11.93 1.06
N PHE A 95 6.80 12.09 -0.08
CA PHE A 95 8.26 11.94 -0.16
C PHE A 95 9.01 13.13 0.46
N GLY A 96 8.48 14.36 0.35
CA GLY A 96 9.05 15.54 1.00
C GLY A 96 9.04 15.42 2.52
N ALA A 97 7.91 15.00 3.10
CA ALA A 97 7.78 14.82 4.53
C ALA A 97 8.61 13.65 5.05
N VAL A 98 8.62 12.51 4.36
CA VAL A 98 9.46 11.35 4.69
C VAL A 98 10.95 11.74 4.71
N LYS A 99 11.41 12.50 3.71
CA LYS A 99 12.78 13.03 3.67
C LYS A 99 13.06 14.04 4.78
N GLY A 100 12.04 14.83 5.15
CA GLY A 100 12.07 15.75 6.30
C GLY A 100 12.00 15.05 7.66
N ARG A 101 11.97 13.72 7.70
CA ARG A 101 11.83 12.88 8.91
C ARG A 101 10.55 13.12 9.69
N CYS A 102 9.51 13.56 9.01
CA CYS A 102 8.18 13.71 9.58
C CYS A 102 7.44 12.37 9.56
N SER A 103 6.54 12.18 10.52
CA SER A 103 5.59 11.07 10.53
C SER A 103 4.29 11.52 9.89
N LEU A 104 3.76 10.76 8.94
CA LEU A 104 2.58 11.10 8.15
C LEU A 104 1.38 10.26 8.58
N PHE A 105 0.21 10.88 8.61
CA PHE A 105 -1.06 10.19 8.53
C PHE A 105 -1.74 10.51 7.20
N LEU A 106 -1.95 9.52 6.36
CA LEU A 106 -2.63 9.66 5.08
C LEU A 106 -4.14 9.51 5.32
N MET A 107 -4.87 10.60 5.23
CA MET A 107 -6.29 10.66 5.52
C MET A 107 -7.14 10.47 4.26
N ASN A 108 -8.32 9.89 4.45
CA ASN A 108 -9.39 9.98 3.45
C ASN A 108 -10.15 11.30 3.62
N PRO A 109 -9.97 12.29 2.74
CA PRO A 109 -10.62 13.60 2.89
C PRO A 109 -12.14 13.56 2.68
N SER A 110 -12.68 12.44 2.16
CA SER A 110 -14.12 12.28 1.90
C SER A 110 -14.90 11.70 3.08
N LEU A 111 -14.25 11.48 4.24
CA LEU A 111 -14.94 11.01 5.44
C LEU A 111 -15.80 12.11 6.07
N PRO A 112 -16.87 11.73 6.79
CA PRO A 112 -17.66 12.68 7.57
C PRO A 112 -16.80 13.41 8.61
N ALA A 113 -17.14 14.67 8.92
CA ALA A 113 -16.36 15.53 9.83
C ALA A 113 -16.08 14.90 11.20
N HIS A 114 -17.04 14.16 11.77
CA HIS A 114 -16.85 13.50 13.07
C HIS A 114 -15.81 12.38 13.03
N GLU A 115 -15.71 11.62 11.91
CA GLU A 115 -14.69 10.58 11.75
C GLU A 115 -13.31 11.22 11.52
N LEU A 116 -13.25 12.30 10.72
CA LEU A 116 -12.02 13.08 10.53
C LEU A 116 -11.51 13.63 11.85
N THR A 117 -12.38 14.21 12.67
CA THR A 117 -12.03 14.72 14.02
C THR A 117 -11.47 13.60 14.89
N GLN A 118 -12.17 12.46 14.96
CA GLN A 118 -11.72 11.32 15.74
C GLN A 118 -10.32 10.84 15.31
N GLN A 119 -10.07 10.74 14.00
CA GLN A 119 -8.77 10.33 13.48
C GLN A 119 -7.67 11.37 13.75
N LEU A 120 -7.99 12.66 13.65
CA LEU A 120 -7.05 13.75 13.96
C LEU A 120 -6.71 13.77 15.46
N ASP A 121 -7.69 13.61 16.34
CA ASP A 121 -7.45 13.51 17.79
C ASP A 121 -6.55 12.33 18.13
N GLN A 122 -6.77 11.18 17.49
CA GLN A 122 -5.96 9.98 17.68
C GLN A 122 -4.54 10.16 17.18
N PHE A 123 -4.36 10.79 16.02
CA PHE A 123 -3.03 11.03 15.47
C PHE A 123 -2.32 12.19 16.13
N SER A 124 -3.05 13.19 16.64
CA SER A 124 -2.51 14.41 17.26
C SER A 124 -1.44 15.08 16.38
N PRO A 125 -1.78 15.57 15.18
CA PRO A 125 -0.82 16.18 14.27
C PRO A 125 -0.34 17.56 14.78
N ASP A 126 0.88 17.94 14.41
CA ASP A 126 1.42 19.30 14.56
C ASP A 126 0.96 20.20 13.41
N LEU A 127 0.80 19.61 12.23
CA LEU A 127 0.42 20.30 10.99
C LEU A 127 -0.54 19.43 10.17
N VAL A 128 -1.59 20.04 9.65
CA VAL A 128 -2.51 19.43 8.67
C VAL A 128 -2.29 20.10 7.31
N ILE A 129 -2.13 19.31 6.25
CA ILE A 129 -1.95 19.81 4.89
C ILE A 129 -3.10 19.29 4.02
N THR A 130 -3.83 20.19 3.37
CA THR A 130 -4.97 19.85 2.50
C THR A 130 -4.93 20.64 1.19
N ASP A 131 -5.54 20.11 0.14
CA ASP A 131 -5.81 20.81 -1.12
C ASP A 131 -7.29 21.27 -1.23
N ASP A 132 -8.10 20.99 -0.20
CA ASP A 132 -9.52 21.32 -0.14
C ASP A 132 -9.75 22.51 0.81
N ALA A 133 -10.26 23.62 0.25
CA ALA A 133 -10.57 24.83 1.02
C ALA A 133 -11.73 24.62 2.02
N HIS A 134 -12.69 23.74 1.71
CA HIS A 134 -13.79 23.43 2.59
C HIS A 134 -13.32 22.61 3.78
N PHE A 135 -12.52 21.56 3.53
CA PHE A 135 -11.86 20.79 4.58
C PHE A 135 -11.03 21.70 5.51
N LYS A 136 -10.33 22.71 4.96
CA LYS A 136 -9.57 23.66 5.78
C LYS A 136 -10.48 24.42 6.74
N GLN A 137 -11.62 24.95 6.28
CA GLN A 137 -12.57 25.65 7.14
C GLN A 137 -13.15 24.77 8.24
N GLU A 138 -13.50 23.52 7.92
CA GLU A 138 -13.97 22.55 8.91
C GLU A 138 -12.87 22.22 9.91
N ALA A 139 -11.66 21.93 9.45
CA ALA A 139 -10.54 21.59 10.31
C ALA A 139 -10.09 22.74 11.21
N ASP A 140 -10.15 24.00 10.76
CA ASP A 140 -9.88 25.19 11.58
C ASP A 140 -10.91 25.37 12.72
N SER A 141 -12.12 24.83 12.55
CA SER A 141 -13.18 24.86 13.58
C SER A 141 -13.07 23.76 14.64
N LEU A 142 -12.22 22.74 14.38
CA LEU A 142 -12.02 21.62 15.29
C LEU A 142 -11.16 22.04 16.50
N PRO A 143 -11.40 21.48 17.70
CA PRO A 143 -10.66 21.80 18.92
C PRO A 143 -9.23 21.21 18.89
N GLN A 144 -8.47 21.50 17.83
CA GLN A 144 -7.12 20.97 17.63
C GLN A 144 -6.06 22.05 17.87
N ARG A 145 -4.91 21.61 18.34
CA ARG A 145 -3.71 22.45 18.42
C ARG A 145 -2.92 22.51 17.11
N ALA A 146 -3.31 21.69 16.11
CA ALA A 146 -2.63 21.60 14.84
C ALA A 146 -2.87 22.82 13.96
N ARG A 147 -1.83 23.33 13.36
CA ARG A 147 -1.93 24.35 12.30
C ARG A 147 -2.46 23.69 11.03
N VAL A 148 -3.46 24.30 10.37
CA VAL A 148 -3.99 23.84 9.09
C VAL A 148 -3.51 24.76 7.97
N ILE A 149 -2.93 24.18 6.91
CA ILE A 149 -2.48 24.91 5.73
C ILE A 149 -3.01 24.28 4.47
N GLN A 150 -3.15 25.10 3.43
CA GLN A 150 -3.38 24.59 2.08
C GLN A 150 -2.08 24.15 1.43
N PHE A 151 -2.14 23.14 0.55
CA PHE A 151 -0.97 22.65 -0.19
C PHE A 151 -0.26 23.79 -0.95
N GLN A 152 -1.01 24.72 -1.53
CA GLN A 152 -0.47 25.89 -2.25
C GLN A 152 0.38 26.81 -1.35
N GLU A 153 0.16 26.81 -0.04
CA GLU A 153 0.98 27.59 0.90
C GLU A 153 2.41 27.06 1.06
N LEU A 154 2.68 25.84 0.57
CA LEU A 154 4.04 25.28 0.50
C LEU A 154 4.87 25.89 -0.63
N GLU A 155 4.22 26.43 -1.66
CA GLU A 155 4.91 27.00 -2.82
C GLU A 155 5.78 28.21 -2.43
N GLY A 156 7.01 28.23 -2.92
CA GLY A 156 7.97 29.28 -2.64
C GLY A 156 8.51 29.37 -1.22
N LYS A 157 8.11 28.44 -0.32
CA LYS A 157 8.62 28.37 1.05
C LYS A 157 9.91 27.56 1.17
N GLY A 158 10.62 27.72 2.30
CA GLY A 158 11.74 26.84 2.68
C GLY A 158 13.11 27.26 2.15
N THR A 159 13.27 28.45 1.59
CA THR A 159 14.61 28.98 1.25
C THR A 159 15.44 29.15 2.53
N GLY A 160 16.64 28.55 2.54
CA GLY A 160 17.56 28.65 3.69
C GLY A 160 17.33 27.61 4.81
N ILE A 161 16.30 26.78 4.73
CA ILE A 161 16.06 25.70 5.71
C ILE A 161 17.08 24.58 5.53
N PRO A 162 17.85 24.21 6.57
CA PRO A 162 18.82 23.14 6.46
C PRO A 162 18.12 21.76 6.33
N VAL A 163 18.68 20.91 5.48
CA VAL A 163 18.28 19.50 5.39
C VAL A 163 18.66 18.78 6.69
N PRO A 164 17.77 17.95 7.27
CA PRO A 164 18.09 17.18 8.47
C PRO A 164 19.34 16.33 8.26
N ARG A 165 20.33 16.49 9.16
CA ARG A 165 21.61 15.78 9.11
C ARG A 165 21.62 14.56 10.05
N GLY A 166 22.55 13.62 9.80
CA GLY A 166 22.72 12.42 10.60
C GLY A 166 21.89 11.22 10.09
N ARG A 167 22.06 10.09 10.76
CA ARG A 167 21.39 8.83 10.39
C ARG A 167 19.90 8.89 10.76
N GLN A 168 19.04 8.50 9.83
CA GLN A 168 17.60 8.38 10.09
C GLN A 168 17.31 7.07 10.81
N ASP A 169 16.40 7.10 11.79
CA ASP A 169 15.88 5.89 12.39
C ASP A 169 14.87 5.24 11.42
N LEU A 170 15.25 4.09 10.90
CA LEU A 170 14.43 3.36 9.93
C LEU A 170 13.27 2.58 10.56
N GLN A 171 13.26 2.45 11.89
CA GLN A 171 12.18 1.81 12.64
C GLN A 171 11.14 2.83 13.15
N ALA A 172 11.47 4.13 13.11
CA ALA A 172 10.52 5.17 13.48
C ALA A 172 9.29 5.16 12.55
N PRO A 173 8.10 5.48 13.07
CA PRO A 173 6.89 5.63 12.28
C PRO A 173 7.08 6.64 11.14
N ALA A 174 6.85 6.21 9.91
CA ALA A 174 6.94 7.06 8.71
C ALA A 174 5.54 7.38 8.17
N ILE A 175 4.69 6.37 8.02
CA ILE A 175 3.32 6.53 7.51
C ILE A 175 2.33 5.80 8.43
N ALA A 176 1.27 6.49 8.83
CA ALA A 176 0.11 5.90 9.47
C ALA A 176 -1.04 5.73 8.48
N LEU A 177 -1.77 4.64 8.61
CA LEU A 177 -2.99 4.34 7.85
C LEU A 177 -4.16 4.11 8.82
N ALA A 178 -5.36 4.46 8.37
CA ALA A 178 -6.58 4.16 9.12
C ALA A 178 -6.95 2.68 9.01
N LEU A 179 -7.41 2.12 10.12
CA LEU A 179 -8.00 0.79 10.21
C LEU A 179 -9.51 0.85 9.98
N GLY A 180 -10.10 -0.30 9.66
CA GLY A 180 -11.56 -0.41 9.47
C GLY A 180 -12.38 -0.11 10.73
N ASP A 181 -11.80 -0.26 11.93
CA ASP A 181 -12.41 0.09 13.23
C ASP A 181 -12.19 1.56 13.64
N GLY A 182 -11.67 2.38 12.72
CA GLY A 182 -11.37 3.80 12.95
C GLY A 182 -10.07 4.07 13.72
N GLY A 183 -9.30 3.04 14.07
CA GLY A 183 -7.99 3.19 14.69
C GLY A 183 -6.87 3.47 13.69
N LEU A 184 -5.66 3.63 14.19
CA LEU A 184 -4.48 3.88 13.37
C LEU A 184 -3.43 2.79 13.55
N VAL A 185 -2.75 2.49 12.45
CA VAL A 185 -1.58 1.62 12.40
C VAL A 185 -0.40 2.36 11.82
N TYR A 186 0.79 2.14 12.37
CA TYR A 186 1.99 2.89 12.03
C TYR A 186 3.01 2.01 11.31
N HIS A 187 3.39 2.41 10.11
CA HIS A 187 4.44 1.78 9.33
C HIS A 187 5.75 2.54 9.43
N SER A 188 6.84 1.82 9.63
CA SER A 188 8.19 2.38 9.58
C SER A 188 8.72 2.46 8.14
N HIS A 189 9.83 3.18 7.93
CA HIS A 189 10.55 3.15 6.66
C HIS A 189 10.88 1.72 6.24
N LYS A 190 11.31 0.89 7.20
CA LYS A 190 11.71 -0.49 6.97
C LYS A 190 10.53 -1.36 6.54
N SER A 191 9.36 -1.24 7.19
CA SER A 191 8.19 -2.05 6.84
C SER A 191 7.61 -1.68 5.48
N LEU A 192 7.55 -0.39 5.14
CA LEU A 192 7.10 0.07 3.82
C LEU A 192 8.05 -0.37 2.70
N LEU A 193 9.36 -0.25 2.94
CA LEU A 193 10.35 -0.70 1.97
C LEU A 193 10.33 -2.23 1.82
N ALA A 194 10.10 -2.97 2.92
CA ALA A 194 9.90 -4.41 2.85
C ALA A 194 8.71 -4.79 1.97
N GLY A 195 7.59 -4.06 2.07
CA GLY A 195 6.44 -4.23 1.17
C GLY A 195 6.79 -4.01 -0.29
N ALA A 196 7.53 -2.93 -0.59
CA ALA A 196 7.97 -2.63 -1.94
C ALA A 196 8.88 -3.73 -2.52
N VAL A 197 9.86 -4.22 -1.74
CA VAL A 197 10.77 -5.31 -2.11
C VAL A 197 9.99 -6.61 -2.34
N SER A 198 9.16 -7.00 -1.37
CA SER A 198 8.48 -8.30 -1.39
C SER A 198 7.48 -8.39 -2.52
N TRP A 199 6.63 -7.37 -2.70
CA TRP A 199 5.66 -7.33 -3.80
C TRP A 199 6.34 -7.29 -5.16
N SER A 200 7.33 -6.40 -5.37
CA SER A 200 8.02 -6.27 -6.66
C SER A 200 8.88 -7.47 -7.03
N THR A 201 9.19 -8.34 -6.05
CA THR A 201 9.88 -9.61 -6.29
C THR A 201 8.89 -10.70 -6.64
N PHE A 202 7.82 -10.81 -5.87
CA PHE A 202 6.78 -11.82 -6.10
C PHE A 202 6.04 -11.61 -7.44
N VAL A 203 5.73 -10.35 -7.80
CA VAL A 203 5.10 -9.94 -9.08
C VAL A 203 6.18 -9.63 -10.13
N PRO A 204 7.28 -10.23 -10.24
CA PRO A 204 8.55 -9.96 -10.91
C PRO A 204 8.58 -8.64 -11.73
N LEU A 205 8.35 -7.50 -11.05
CA LEU A 205 8.34 -6.18 -11.68
C LEU A 205 9.74 -5.79 -12.16
N LYS A 206 9.80 -5.20 -13.34
CA LYS A 206 11.02 -4.72 -13.98
C LYS A 206 11.07 -3.18 -14.00
N ALA A 207 12.23 -2.65 -14.31
CA ALA A 207 12.44 -1.21 -14.41
C ALA A 207 11.69 -0.56 -15.60
N GLU A 208 11.29 -1.33 -16.58
CA GLU A 208 10.52 -0.89 -17.75
C GLU A 208 9.01 -0.93 -17.52
N ASP A 209 8.58 -1.59 -16.41
CA ASP A 209 7.16 -1.78 -16.16
C ASP A 209 6.48 -0.47 -15.75
N LEU A 210 5.24 -0.35 -16.19
CA LEU A 210 4.33 0.70 -15.78
C LEU A 210 3.14 0.06 -15.09
N VAL A 211 2.91 0.43 -13.84
CA VAL A 211 1.79 -0.05 -13.02
C VAL A 211 0.70 1.03 -12.97
N LEU A 212 -0.55 0.62 -13.09
CA LEU A 212 -1.71 1.49 -12.99
C LEU A 212 -2.21 1.56 -11.55
N GLY A 213 -2.06 2.71 -10.90
CA GLY A 213 -2.59 3.03 -9.57
C GLY A 213 -3.97 3.68 -9.70
N LEU A 214 -5.00 2.96 -9.29
CA LEU A 214 -6.40 3.41 -9.31
C LEU A 214 -6.98 3.63 -7.92
N GLN A 215 -6.23 3.27 -6.89
CA GLN A 215 -6.66 3.44 -5.51
C GLN A 215 -5.98 4.65 -4.86
N PRO A 216 -6.69 5.34 -3.96
CA PRO A 216 -6.09 6.43 -3.21
C PRO A 216 -4.88 5.98 -2.40
N LEU A 217 -3.86 6.84 -2.29
CA LEU A 217 -2.61 6.51 -1.59
C LEU A 217 -2.76 6.44 -0.06
N TYR A 218 -3.93 6.79 0.49
CA TYR A 218 -4.26 6.55 1.90
C TYR A 218 -4.75 5.10 2.16
N THR A 219 -4.77 4.24 1.13
CA THR A 219 -5.05 2.80 1.24
C THR A 219 -3.78 1.99 1.00
N TRP A 220 -3.74 0.78 1.56
CA TRP A 220 -2.61 -0.11 1.32
C TRP A 220 -2.49 -0.48 -0.17
N GLU A 221 -3.62 -0.68 -0.89
CA GLU A 221 -3.62 -0.96 -2.33
C GLU A 221 -3.01 0.18 -3.15
N GLY A 222 -3.28 1.42 -2.75
CA GLY A 222 -2.69 2.60 -3.39
C GLY A 222 -1.17 2.64 -3.21
N LEU A 223 -0.68 2.40 -1.98
CA LEU A 223 0.76 2.34 -1.70
C LEU A 223 1.43 1.17 -2.44
N TYR A 224 0.77 0.00 -2.53
CA TYR A 224 1.30 -1.16 -3.25
C TYR A 224 1.23 -1.01 -4.78
N SER A 225 0.43 -0.09 -5.29
CA SER A 225 0.49 0.29 -6.71
C SER A 225 1.67 1.22 -7.02
N LEU A 226 2.09 2.04 -6.04
CA LEU A 226 3.14 3.05 -6.22
C LEU A 226 4.53 2.57 -5.81
N PHE A 227 4.71 2.12 -4.56
CA PHE A 227 6.03 1.89 -3.98
C PHE A 227 6.83 0.76 -4.66
N PRO A 228 6.24 -0.41 -4.96
CA PRO A 228 6.98 -1.50 -5.58
C PRO A 228 7.52 -1.18 -6.97
N VAL A 229 6.76 -0.47 -7.80
CA VAL A 229 7.22 -0.10 -9.14
C VAL A 229 8.30 0.97 -9.08
N LEU A 230 8.19 1.94 -8.16
CA LEU A 230 9.25 2.93 -7.94
C LEU A 230 10.53 2.28 -7.41
N PHE A 231 10.43 1.30 -6.51
CA PHE A 231 11.59 0.55 -6.02
C PHE A 231 12.38 -0.11 -7.16
N ARG A 232 11.71 -0.59 -8.19
CA ARG A 232 12.35 -1.16 -9.39
C ARG A 232 12.86 -0.11 -10.38
N GLY A 233 12.52 1.16 -10.21
CA GLY A 233 12.85 2.24 -11.14
C GLY A 233 11.89 2.32 -12.32
N GLY A 234 10.71 1.73 -12.22
CA GLY A 234 9.63 1.78 -13.19
C GLY A 234 8.71 3.00 -13.03
N THR A 235 7.55 2.95 -13.62
CA THR A 235 6.60 4.07 -13.67
C THR A 235 5.28 3.71 -13.02
N CYS A 236 4.70 4.63 -12.21
CA CYS A 236 3.32 4.54 -11.76
C CYS A 236 2.43 5.51 -12.53
N LEU A 237 1.36 5.01 -13.17
CA LEU A 237 0.30 5.84 -13.75
C LEU A 237 -0.82 5.99 -12.71
N LEU A 238 -0.96 7.15 -12.12
CA LEU A 238 -2.02 7.48 -11.17
C LEU A 238 -3.25 8.00 -11.93
N ALA A 239 -4.37 7.30 -11.78
CA ALA A 239 -5.63 7.64 -12.44
C ALA A 239 -6.83 7.30 -11.54
N SER A 240 -8.04 7.65 -11.98
CA SER A 240 -9.28 7.39 -11.23
C SER A 240 -10.27 6.60 -12.07
N LEU A 241 -11.10 5.79 -11.40
CA LEU A 241 -12.26 5.13 -11.98
C LEU A 241 -13.47 6.07 -12.17
N GLU A 242 -13.43 7.29 -11.65
CA GLU A 242 -14.54 8.24 -11.72
C GLU A 242 -14.79 8.79 -13.13
N ASP A 243 -13.72 8.86 -13.96
CA ASP A 243 -13.82 9.23 -15.38
C ASP A 243 -13.36 8.07 -16.26
N PRO A 244 -14.29 7.15 -16.64
CA PRO A 244 -13.95 5.96 -17.42
C PRO A 244 -13.33 6.26 -18.79
N ASP A 245 -13.76 7.31 -19.47
CA ASP A 245 -13.23 7.62 -20.80
C ASP A 245 -11.82 8.19 -20.74
N ARG A 246 -11.55 9.04 -19.76
CA ARG A 246 -10.20 9.55 -19.49
C ARG A 246 -9.27 8.41 -19.08
N LEU A 247 -9.73 7.53 -18.20
CA LEU A 247 -8.97 6.35 -17.79
C LEU A 247 -8.66 5.46 -18.99
N ALA A 248 -9.64 5.15 -19.83
CA ALA A 248 -9.44 4.32 -21.01
C ALA A 248 -8.42 4.93 -21.99
N ARG A 249 -8.43 6.25 -22.17
CA ARG A 249 -7.42 6.95 -22.97
C ARG A 249 -6.04 6.84 -22.35
N ALA A 250 -5.91 7.09 -21.04
CA ALA A 250 -4.63 7.00 -20.33
C ALA A 250 -4.04 5.59 -20.42
N VAL A 251 -4.86 4.54 -20.21
CA VAL A 251 -4.43 3.15 -20.31
C VAL A 251 -3.92 2.80 -21.73
N ARG A 252 -4.64 3.24 -22.78
CA ARG A 252 -4.19 3.00 -24.17
C ARG A 252 -2.89 3.72 -24.49
N ASN A 253 -2.73 4.95 -24.01
CA ASN A 253 -1.56 5.78 -24.31
C ASN A 253 -0.30 5.29 -23.58
N HIS A 254 -0.44 4.86 -22.31
CA HIS A 254 0.71 4.51 -21.47
C HIS A 254 0.94 3.01 -21.31
N ARG A 255 -0.05 2.16 -21.64
CA ARG A 255 0.03 0.69 -21.70
C ARG A 255 0.55 0.07 -20.38
N PRO A 256 -0.12 0.27 -19.24
CA PRO A 256 0.28 -0.35 -17.98
C PRO A 256 0.24 -1.87 -18.05
N CYS A 257 1.14 -2.55 -17.31
CA CYS A 257 1.19 -4.01 -17.26
C CYS A 257 0.23 -4.61 -16.22
N TYR A 258 0.12 -3.99 -15.03
CA TYR A 258 -0.71 -4.46 -13.93
C TYR A 258 -1.49 -3.33 -13.29
N SER A 259 -2.56 -3.69 -12.58
CA SER A 259 -3.28 -2.82 -11.63
C SER A 259 -3.74 -3.66 -10.45
N LEU A 260 -3.94 -3.02 -9.30
CA LEU A 260 -4.49 -3.61 -8.08
C LEU A 260 -5.77 -2.88 -7.68
N LEU A 261 -6.88 -3.60 -7.59
CA LEU A 261 -8.19 -3.08 -7.22
C LEU A 261 -8.81 -3.88 -6.08
N PRO A 262 -9.48 -3.24 -5.12
CA PRO A 262 -10.39 -3.92 -4.23
C PRO A 262 -11.54 -4.58 -5.00
N ARG A 263 -12.06 -5.68 -4.46
CA ARG A 263 -13.19 -6.43 -5.07
C ARG A 263 -14.39 -5.54 -5.43
N PRO A 264 -14.86 -4.58 -4.60
CA PRO A 264 -15.95 -3.69 -4.95
C PRO A 264 -15.65 -2.82 -6.17
N GLU A 265 -14.43 -2.33 -6.29
CA GLU A 265 -14.00 -1.51 -7.43
C GLU A 265 -13.88 -2.35 -8.71
N ALA A 266 -13.32 -3.56 -8.62
CA ALA A 266 -13.27 -4.50 -9.74
C ALA A 266 -14.69 -4.89 -10.23
N ALA A 267 -15.67 -4.93 -9.35
CA ALA A 267 -17.07 -5.19 -9.73
C ALA A 267 -17.68 -4.07 -10.57
N LYS A 268 -17.20 -2.84 -10.48
CA LYS A 268 -17.66 -1.72 -11.34
C LYS A 268 -17.40 -1.98 -12.82
N LEU A 269 -16.37 -2.76 -13.16
CA LEU A 269 -16.00 -3.09 -14.54
C LEU A 269 -17.10 -3.85 -15.30
N TYR A 270 -18.07 -4.45 -14.60
CA TYR A 270 -19.24 -5.09 -15.24
C TYR A 270 -20.31 -4.10 -15.70
N ARG A 271 -20.25 -2.86 -15.30
CA ARG A 271 -21.22 -1.83 -15.69
C ARG A 271 -20.92 -1.32 -17.09
N PRO A 272 -21.95 -1.07 -17.95
CA PRO A 272 -21.75 -0.62 -19.34
C PRO A 272 -20.89 0.64 -19.48
N VAL A 273 -20.95 1.57 -18.51
CA VAL A 273 -20.15 2.80 -18.50
C VAL A 273 -18.64 2.55 -18.50
N TYR A 274 -18.18 1.38 -18.03
CA TYR A 274 -16.76 1.00 -18.03
C TYR A 274 -16.34 0.16 -19.25
N SER A 275 -17.20 0.03 -20.29
CA SER A 275 -16.88 -0.77 -21.47
C SER A 275 -15.60 -0.31 -22.19
N SER A 276 -15.35 1.00 -22.28
CA SER A 276 -14.13 1.57 -22.84
C SER A 276 -12.88 1.22 -22.01
N VAL A 277 -13.00 1.19 -20.69
CA VAL A 277 -11.94 0.78 -19.75
C VAL A 277 -11.64 -0.71 -19.90
N VAL A 278 -12.69 -1.56 -19.92
CA VAL A 278 -12.53 -3.01 -20.11
C VAL A 278 -11.81 -3.29 -21.42
N GLN A 279 -12.17 -2.60 -22.51
CA GLN A 279 -11.50 -2.75 -23.79
C GLN A 279 -10.01 -2.35 -23.72
N ALA A 280 -9.71 -1.22 -23.05
CA ALA A 280 -8.34 -0.78 -22.86
C ALA A 280 -7.53 -1.77 -21.99
N PHE A 281 -8.13 -2.33 -20.94
CA PHE A 281 -7.49 -3.36 -20.10
C PHE A 281 -7.19 -4.63 -20.88
N ARG A 282 -8.13 -5.09 -21.73
CA ARG A 282 -7.88 -6.23 -22.62
C ARG A 282 -6.66 -6.02 -23.52
N GLN A 283 -6.46 -4.82 -24.01
CA GLN A 283 -5.38 -4.50 -24.94
C GLN A 283 -4.01 -4.34 -24.25
N CYS A 284 -4.00 -3.79 -23.04
CA CYS A 284 -2.77 -3.29 -22.40
C CYS A 284 -2.31 -4.11 -21.20
N LEU A 285 -3.23 -4.48 -20.27
CA LEU A 285 -2.81 -5.19 -19.06
C LEU A 285 -2.30 -6.61 -19.35
N GLN A 286 -1.33 -7.04 -18.57
CA GLN A 286 -0.92 -8.45 -18.46
C GLN A 286 -1.80 -9.21 -17.46
N GLY A 287 -2.30 -8.53 -16.40
CA GLY A 287 -3.22 -9.07 -15.42
C GLY A 287 -3.79 -7.99 -14.51
N LEU A 288 -4.91 -8.32 -13.86
CA LEU A 288 -5.54 -7.48 -12.84
C LEU A 288 -5.46 -8.20 -11.50
N PHE A 289 -4.83 -7.58 -10.52
CA PHE A 289 -4.89 -8.01 -9.13
C PHE A 289 -6.18 -7.50 -8.49
N VAL A 290 -6.85 -8.38 -7.76
CA VAL A 290 -8.05 -8.04 -6.99
C VAL A 290 -7.80 -8.35 -5.53
N SER A 291 -7.83 -7.32 -4.67
CA SER A 291 -7.74 -7.54 -3.25
C SER A 291 -9.06 -8.05 -2.69
N VAL A 292 -8.97 -9.08 -1.85
CA VAL A 292 -10.11 -9.78 -1.27
C VAL A 292 -9.92 -9.91 0.25
N VAL A 293 -11.01 -9.71 0.99
CA VAL A 293 -11.08 -9.83 2.45
C VAL A 293 -11.99 -10.96 2.90
N GLY A 294 -12.20 -11.95 2.04
CA GLY A 294 -13.08 -13.09 2.28
C GLY A 294 -13.18 -13.98 1.04
N PRO A 295 -14.09 -14.95 1.03
CA PRO A 295 -14.19 -15.94 -0.04
C PRO A 295 -14.44 -15.29 -1.40
N PHE A 296 -13.71 -15.74 -2.39
CA PHE A 296 -13.91 -15.37 -3.79
C PHE A 296 -14.05 -16.64 -4.62
N THR A 297 -15.23 -16.82 -5.22
CA THR A 297 -15.56 -18.08 -5.90
C THR A 297 -14.77 -18.25 -7.20
N ALA A 298 -14.42 -19.50 -7.53
CA ALA A 298 -13.82 -19.84 -8.82
C ALA A 298 -14.67 -19.37 -10.01
N ALA A 299 -15.99 -19.42 -9.91
CA ALA A 299 -16.92 -18.90 -10.92
C ALA A 299 -16.80 -17.38 -11.09
N GLY A 300 -16.73 -16.63 -9.97
CA GLY A 300 -16.51 -15.18 -9.99
C GLY A 300 -15.19 -14.80 -10.64
N ARG A 301 -14.12 -15.54 -10.32
CA ARG A 301 -12.79 -15.33 -10.92
C ARG A 301 -12.80 -15.61 -12.42
N ARG A 302 -13.40 -16.74 -12.85
CA ARG A 302 -13.53 -17.05 -14.28
C ARG A 302 -14.37 -15.99 -15.01
N ARG A 303 -15.45 -15.49 -14.40
CA ARG A 303 -16.27 -14.42 -14.97
C ARG A 303 -15.46 -13.14 -15.19
N LEU A 304 -14.64 -12.73 -14.22
CA LEU A 304 -13.76 -11.55 -14.36
C LEU A 304 -12.69 -11.78 -15.43
N ARG A 305 -12.05 -12.95 -15.43
CA ARG A 305 -11.08 -13.35 -16.48
C ARG A 305 -11.69 -13.31 -17.87
N ASN A 306 -12.91 -13.80 -18.03
CA ASN A 306 -13.63 -13.77 -19.32
C ASN A 306 -13.99 -12.35 -19.74
N LEU A 307 -14.40 -11.49 -18.77
CA LEU A 307 -14.63 -10.07 -19.03
C LEU A 307 -13.36 -9.37 -19.53
N LEU A 308 -12.24 -9.59 -18.88
CA LEU A 308 -10.97 -8.89 -19.18
C LEU A 308 -10.15 -9.56 -20.26
N GLN A 309 -10.37 -10.84 -20.57
CA GLN A 309 -9.50 -11.65 -21.44
C GLN A 309 -8.03 -11.66 -20.94
N LYS A 310 -7.85 -11.52 -19.65
CA LYS A 310 -6.58 -11.42 -18.93
C LYS A 310 -6.66 -12.17 -17.61
N PRO A 311 -5.52 -12.61 -17.03
CA PRO A 311 -5.50 -13.17 -15.68
C PRO A 311 -6.17 -12.27 -14.65
N ALA A 312 -7.09 -12.83 -13.89
CA ALA A 312 -7.65 -12.22 -12.70
C ALA A 312 -6.90 -12.79 -11.49
N LEU A 313 -5.99 -12.03 -10.92
CA LEU A 313 -5.09 -12.45 -9.85
C LEU A 313 -5.67 -12.02 -8.51
N LEU A 314 -5.85 -12.94 -7.58
CA LEU A 314 -6.35 -12.60 -6.26
C LEU A 314 -5.18 -12.25 -5.35
N THR A 315 -5.37 -11.30 -4.46
CA THR A 315 -4.44 -10.99 -3.38
C THR A 315 -5.20 -10.69 -2.10
N TYR A 316 -4.62 -11.07 -0.97
CA TYR A 316 -5.08 -10.70 0.35
C TYR A 316 -4.02 -9.82 1.02
N GLY A 317 -4.47 -8.77 1.64
CA GLY A 317 -3.65 -7.85 2.43
C GLY A 317 -4.53 -6.92 3.26
N SER A 318 -3.89 -6.15 4.12
CA SER A 318 -4.55 -5.18 4.99
C SER A 318 -3.64 -3.99 5.28
N ALA A 319 -4.21 -2.95 5.90
CA ALA A 319 -3.43 -1.81 6.36
C ALA A 319 -2.34 -2.21 7.36
N GLU A 320 -2.57 -3.26 8.17
CA GLU A 320 -1.65 -3.72 9.22
C GLU A 320 -0.50 -4.56 8.67
N SER A 321 -0.76 -5.38 7.67
CA SER A 321 0.19 -6.40 7.20
C SER A 321 0.79 -6.11 5.83
N GLY A 322 0.21 -5.18 5.07
CA GLY A 322 0.45 -5.09 3.64
C GLY A 322 -0.09 -6.32 2.91
N ALA A 323 0.43 -6.62 1.73
CA ALA A 323 0.05 -7.81 0.99
C ALA A 323 0.64 -9.07 1.61
N VAL A 324 -0.20 -10.08 1.88
CA VAL A 324 0.17 -11.32 2.59
C VAL A 324 0.16 -12.53 1.67
N LEU A 325 -0.96 -12.74 0.96
CA LEU A 325 -1.17 -13.85 0.03
C LEU A 325 -1.45 -13.33 -1.35
N SER A 326 -0.95 -13.97 -2.38
CA SER A 326 -1.31 -13.61 -3.75
C SER A 326 -1.21 -14.79 -4.72
N SER A 327 -2.02 -14.70 -5.78
CA SER A 327 -1.83 -15.47 -6.99
C SER A 327 -0.57 -15.02 -7.70
N HIS A 328 0.21 -15.97 -8.20
CA HIS A 328 1.36 -15.65 -9.05
C HIS A 328 0.90 -15.29 -10.48
N PRO A 329 1.52 -14.30 -11.14
CA PRO A 329 1.10 -13.88 -12.49
C PRO A 329 1.11 -14.99 -13.55
N THR A 330 2.01 -15.95 -13.43
CA THR A 330 2.17 -17.01 -14.44
C THR A 330 1.43 -18.30 -14.12
N TRP A 331 1.02 -18.51 -12.85
CA TRP A 331 0.26 -19.69 -12.43
C TRP A 331 -0.63 -19.39 -11.22
N TYR A 332 -1.81 -19.96 -11.18
CA TYR A 332 -2.76 -19.89 -10.06
C TYR A 332 -3.89 -20.91 -10.23
N LEU A 333 -4.57 -21.24 -9.14
CA LEU A 333 -5.81 -21.99 -9.17
C LEU A 333 -7.01 -21.06 -8.98
N ASP A 334 -8.08 -21.29 -9.73
CA ASP A 334 -9.25 -20.40 -9.76
C ASP A 334 -9.93 -20.21 -8.38
N ALA A 335 -9.89 -21.21 -7.52
CA ALA A 335 -10.49 -21.16 -6.20
C ALA A 335 -9.57 -20.62 -5.10
N ALA A 336 -8.25 -20.64 -5.31
CA ALA A 336 -7.26 -20.22 -4.32
C ALA A 336 -6.94 -18.74 -4.43
N VAL A 337 -6.71 -18.06 -3.29
CA VAL A 337 -6.12 -16.73 -3.31
C VAL A 337 -4.65 -16.78 -3.73
N GLY A 338 -3.97 -17.85 -3.40
CA GLY A 338 -2.58 -18.08 -3.78
C GLY A 338 -1.71 -18.57 -2.62
N ILE A 339 -0.44 -18.16 -2.64
CA ILE A 339 0.57 -18.49 -1.64
C ILE A 339 1.04 -17.23 -0.90
N PRO A 340 1.76 -17.35 0.23
CA PRO A 340 2.40 -16.21 0.88
C PRO A 340 3.40 -15.50 -0.06
N LEU A 341 3.54 -14.20 0.10
CA LEU A 341 4.53 -13.42 -0.68
C LEU A 341 5.96 -13.68 -0.18
N THR A 342 6.94 -13.18 -0.94
CA THR A 342 8.34 -13.07 -0.46
C THR A 342 8.39 -12.38 0.90
N ASN A 343 9.18 -12.89 1.82
CA ASN A 343 9.32 -12.39 3.21
C ASN A 343 8.05 -12.49 4.08
N VAL A 344 7.10 -13.34 3.72
CA VAL A 344 5.89 -13.57 4.52
C VAL A 344 5.87 -14.99 5.03
N ASP A 345 5.84 -15.15 6.34
CA ASP A 345 5.51 -16.41 7.01
C ASP A 345 4.07 -16.36 7.49
N VAL A 346 3.36 -17.46 7.31
CA VAL A 346 1.99 -17.64 7.78
C VAL A 346 1.92 -18.81 8.75
N TRP A 347 1.01 -18.71 9.71
CA TRP A 347 0.76 -19.76 10.71
C TRP A 347 -0.72 -19.79 11.05
N PRO A 348 -1.29 -20.99 11.30
CA PRO A 348 -2.66 -21.09 11.75
C PRO A 348 -2.81 -20.66 13.21
N LEU A 349 -3.79 -19.81 13.45
CA LEU A 349 -4.22 -19.38 14.77
C LEU A 349 -5.62 -19.89 15.05
N ASP A 350 -5.92 -20.13 16.32
CA ASP A 350 -7.27 -20.42 16.77
C ASP A 350 -8.20 -19.22 16.51
N PRO A 351 -9.26 -19.38 15.71
CA PRO A 351 -10.15 -18.26 15.38
C PRO A 351 -10.86 -17.64 16.60
N SER A 352 -10.99 -18.37 17.69
CA SER A 352 -11.70 -17.93 18.90
C SER A 352 -10.86 -17.00 19.79
N ASN A 353 -9.54 -17.18 19.83
CA ASN A 353 -8.65 -16.49 20.77
C ASN A 353 -7.36 -15.96 20.13
N GLY A 354 -7.06 -16.33 18.88
CA GLY A 354 -5.88 -15.90 18.14
C GLY A 354 -4.57 -16.58 18.56
N ASN A 355 -4.60 -17.62 19.40
CA ASN A 355 -3.40 -18.33 19.82
C ASN A 355 -2.88 -19.23 18.69
N PRO A 356 -1.55 -19.39 18.55
CA PRO A 356 -0.99 -20.31 17.57
C PRO A 356 -1.43 -21.75 17.83
N LEU A 357 -1.86 -22.42 16.77
CA LEU A 357 -2.25 -23.85 16.83
C LEU A 357 -1.02 -24.74 16.63
N GLU A 358 -1.02 -25.89 17.31
CA GLU A 358 -0.17 -27.03 16.95
C GLU A 358 -0.86 -27.80 15.83
N VAL A 359 -0.27 -27.82 14.65
CA VAL A 359 -0.87 -28.48 13.47
C VAL A 359 0.10 -29.50 12.87
N PRO A 360 -0.42 -30.61 12.30
CA PRO A 360 0.34 -31.45 11.41
C PRO A 360 0.76 -30.67 10.16
N TRP A 361 1.89 -30.99 9.60
CA TRP A 361 2.66 -30.22 8.61
C TRP A 361 2.01 -30.00 7.23
N GLU A 362 0.86 -30.59 6.93
CA GLU A 362 0.41 -30.75 5.54
C GLU A 362 -0.83 -29.94 5.16
N THR A 363 -1.71 -29.64 6.10
CA THR A 363 -2.97 -28.93 5.81
C THR A 363 -3.42 -28.03 6.97
N ILE A 364 -4.17 -26.99 6.63
CA ILE A 364 -4.92 -26.18 7.59
C ILE A 364 -6.39 -26.28 7.19
N GLU A 365 -7.24 -26.84 8.04
CA GLU A 365 -8.64 -27.08 7.70
C GLU A 365 -9.58 -25.94 8.11
N TYR A 366 -9.33 -25.10 8.96
CA TYR A 366 -10.14 -23.93 9.35
C TYR A 366 -9.42 -23.19 10.46
N ALA A 367 -8.59 -22.25 10.11
CA ALA A 367 -7.86 -21.46 11.08
C ALA A 367 -7.76 -20.00 10.66
N GLU A 368 -7.60 -19.12 11.63
CA GLU A 368 -7.23 -17.74 11.33
C GLU A 368 -5.79 -17.69 10.82
N ILE A 369 -5.52 -16.87 9.84
CA ILE A 369 -4.16 -16.66 9.32
C ILE A 369 -3.40 -15.71 10.25
N GLY A 370 -2.35 -16.22 10.88
CA GLY A 370 -1.34 -15.40 11.56
C GLY A 370 -0.18 -15.09 10.63
N VAL A 371 0.36 -13.89 10.69
CA VAL A 371 1.41 -13.40 9.80
C VAL A 371 2.64 -12.95 10.58
N LYS A 372 3.82 -13.37 10.11
CA LYS A 372 5.12 -12.77 10.45
C LYS A 372 5.78 -12.27 9.19
N SER A 373 6.07 -10.98 9.15
CA SER A 373 6.72 -10.37 8.00
C SER A 373 7.39 -9.05 8.41
N PRO A 374 8.50 -8.67 7.77
CA PRO A 374 9.05 -7.33 7.94
C PRO A 374 8.15 -6.21 7.39
N MET A 375 7.07 -6.57 6.66
CA MET A 375 6.08 -5.63 6.12
C MET A 375 5.01 -5.23 7.13
N THR A 376 4.81 -6.04 8.18
CA THR A 376 3.79 -5.74 9.20
C THR A 376 4.07 -4.39 9.86
N ALA A 377 3.01 -3.74 10.29
CA ALA A 377 3.08 -2.47 11.00
C ALA A 377 4.09 -2.51 12.16
N ALA A 378 4.81 -1.41 12.32
CA ALA A 378 5.80 -1.28 13.39
C ALA A 378 5.12 -1.06 14.75
N ASP A 379 3.97 -0.38 14.74
CA ASP A 379 3.24 -0.07 15.96
C ASP A 379 1.74 0.15 15.71
N TYR A 380 0.97 0.15 16.79
CA TYR A 380 -0.46 0.42 16.84
C TYR A 380 -0.71 1.64 17.73
N GLN A 381 -1.85 2.27 17.56
CA GLN A 381 -2.23 3.49 18.28
C GLN A 381 -2.15 3.34 19.82
N THR A 382 -2.57 2.18 20.37
CA THR A 382 -2.52 1.90 21.81
C THR A 382 -1.96 0.50 22.07
N PRO A 383 -1.40 0.28 23.30
CA PRO A 383 -0.95 -1.05 23.72
C PRO A 383 -2.04 -2.12 23.63
N GLU A 384 -3.30 -1.77 23.98
CA GLU A 384 -4.45 -2.69 23.95
C GLU A 384 -4.74 -3.12 22.51
N LYS A 385 -4.70 -2.19 21.53
CA LYS A 385 -4.80 -2.53 20.11
C LYS A 385 -3.67 -3.45 19.69
N ARG A 386 -2.44 -3.16 20.09
CA ARG A 386 -1.31 -4.03 19.78
C ARG A 386 -1.52 -5.46 20.32
N GLU A 387 -1.98 -5.59 21.57
CA GLU A 387 -2.30 -6.89 22.14
C GLU A 387 -3.45 -7.61 21.42
N LYS A 388 -4.46 -6.87 20.95
CA LYS A 388 -5.55 -7.40 20.16
C LYS A 388 -5.04 -7.97 18.83
N TYR A 389 -4.14 -7.26 18.15
CA TYR A 389 -3.66 -7.60 16.81
C TYR A 389 -2.41 -8.51 16.80
N ILE A 390 -1.70 -8.68 17.92
CA ILE A 390 -0.51 -9.54 17.99
C ILE A 390 -0.71 -10.60 19.09
N ARG A 391 -0.67 -11.87 18.69
CA ARG A 391 -0.77 -13.02 19.59
C ARG A 391 0.36 -14.03 19.34
N GLY A 392 1.07 -14.44 20.40
CA GLY A 392 2.18 -15.37 20.29
C GLY A 392 3.29 -14.95 19.32
N GLY A 393 3.42 -13.63 19.09
CA GLY A 393 4.36 -13.04 18.11
C GLY A 393 3.89 -13.14 16.65
N TRP A 394 2.62 -13.45 16.40
CA TRP A 394 1.98 -13.44 15.10
C TRP A 394 0.99 -12.28 15.00
N SER A 395 1.02 -11.56 13.89
CA SER A 395 -0.01 -10.56 13.57
C SER A 395 -1.27 -11.27 13.12
N ARG A 396 -2.40 -11.00 13.78
CA ARG A 396 -3.72 -11.52 13.44
C ARG A 396 -4.22 -10.87 12.16
N THR A 397 -4.89 -11.63 11.32
CA THR A 397 -5.49 -11.10 10.08
C THR A 397 -7.01 -11.04 10.13
N TRP A 398 -7.63 -11.66 11.14
CA TRP A 398 -9.09 -11.82 11.26
C TRP A 398 -9.70 -12.56 10.07
N ILE A 399 -8.89 -13.24 9.28
CA ILE A 399 -9.32 -14.04 8.14
C ILE A 399 -9.12 -15.50 8.43
N VAL A 400 -10.22 -16.25 8.32
CA VAL A 400 -10.20 -17.71 8.37
C VAL A 400 -9.94 -18.26 6.98
N ALA A 401 -9.05 -19.20 6.89
CA ALA A 401 -8.70 -19.87 5.64
C ALA A 401 -8.49 -21.37 5.83
N THR A 402 -8.52 -22.09 4.71
CA THR A 402 -7.96 -23.44 4.57
C THR A 402 -6.68 -23.36 3.75
N MET A 403 -5.75 -24.27 3.98
CA MET A 403 -4.55 -24.45 3.16
C MET A 403 -4.49 -25.91 2.72
N ASP A 404 -4.31 -26.16 1.45
CA ASP A 404 -4.16 -27.50 0.90
C ASP A 404 -2.71 -28.04 1.10
N PRO A 405 -2.46 -29.35 0.87
CA PRO A 405 -1.13 -29.95 1.03
C PRO A 405 -0.04 -29.30 0.17
N ASN A 406 -0.43 -28.54 -0.83
CA ASN A 406 0.47 -27.87 -1.74
C ASN A 406 0.78 -26.42 -1.31
N GLY A 407 0.21 -25.95 -0.20
CA GLY A 407 0.44 -24.62 0.35
C GLY A 407 -0.41 -23.50 -0.28
N LEU A 408 -1.48 -23.86 -1.01
CA LEU A 408 -2.41 -22.89 -1.55
C LEU A 408 -3.50 -22.54 -0.53
N PHE A 409 -3.77 -21.24 -0.38
CA PHE A 409 -4.73 -20.71 0.58
C PHE A 409 -6.08 -20.40 -0.06
N TYR A 410 -7.15 -20.77 0.66
CA TYR A 410 -8.55 -20.56 0.29
C TYR A 410 -9.24 -19.80 1.42
N LEU A 411 -9.60 -18.54 1.20
CA LEU A 411 -10.26 -17.73 2.22
C LEU A 411 -11.70 -18.20 2.41
N GLN A 412 -12.11 -18.40 3.68
CA GLN A 412 -13.40 -18.92 4.08
C GLN A 412 -14.33 -17.84 4.62
N SER A 413 -13.86 -17.06 5.61
CA SER A 413 -14.65 -16.02 6.25
C SER A 413 -13.77 -14.96 6.89
N ARG A 414 -14.36 -13.84 7.26
CA ARG A 414 -13.77 -12.86 8.17
C ARG A 414 -14.37 -13.04 9.57
N ILE A 415 -13.53 -13.05 10.59
CA ILE A 415 -13.94 -12.99 11.99
C ILE A 415 -14.37 -11.54 12.25
N PRO A 416 -15.54 -11.27 12.88
CA PRO A 416 -15.90 -9.92 13.33
C PRO A 416 -14.84 -9.37 14.29
N ASP A 417 -14.51 -8.12 14.13
CA ASP A 417 -13.50 -7.40 14.96
C ASP A 417 -14.01 -7.19 16.40
#